data_9a78f97e14c6cd4b79b2eeedd3bd1939
#
_entry.id   9a78f97e14c6cd4b79b2eeedd3bd1939
#
_cell.length_a   1.000
_cell.length_b   1.000
_cell.length_c   1.000
_cell.angle_alpha   90.00
_cell.angle_beta   90.00
_cell.angle_gamma   90.00
#
_symmetry.space_group_name_H-M   'P 1'
#
loop_
_entity.id
_entity.type
_entity.pdbx_description
1 polymer ?
#
loop_
_entity_poly.entity_id
_entity_poly.type
_entity_poly.pdbx_seq_one_letter_code
_entity_poly.pdbx_strand_id
1 'polypeptide(L)'
;KELKIRIKNMFFHKIGAVLVLNTDYLLVSKFLTLSYVTIFGSYMMVFQIVTVLMSSFVNAITAGMGNYLINKSNLEIKEITRQFYVIFIAFATFISLNMFFLVNDFIAKWIGVNYTLSNTLVALMIVNVFISVVRVPSDILKNASGHFGDIYYPLLEGVLNITISIILAIIIGLPGIIIGTIVSNLIVIMLAKPLYLYSKLFNLRNPTRVYFEFISRPMLYSLCVIGVSYLLRDEIYSFKVSTWLDFINKLLLVSTPSILVICAIFSTDSDFRLFFRKIIYVIMKK
;
A
#
# COMPACT_ATOMS: atom_id res chain seq x y z
N LYS A 1 16.90 -29.07 12.83
CA LYS A 1 16.50 -29.17 11.41
C LYS A 1 15.51 -28.07 11.02
N GLU A 2 14.48 -27.85 11.81
CA GLU A 2 13.47 -26.78 11.58
C GLU A 2 14.06 -25.37 11.54
N LEU A 3 14.97 -25.02 12.46
CA LEU A 3 15.60 -23.70 12.49
C LEU A 3 16.36 -23.38 11.20
N LYS A 4 17.09 -24.34 10.65
CA LYS A 4 17.79 -24.18 9.37
C LYS A 4 16.83 -23.93 8.20
N ILE A 5 15.66 -24.59 8.20
CA ILE A 5 14.64 -24.38 7.14
C ILE A 5 14.06 -22.98 7.27
N ARG A 6 13.75 -22.53 8.48
CA ARG A 6 13.23 -21.16 8.74
C ARG A 6 14.22 -20.09 8.34
N ILE A 7 15.51 -20.23 8.68
CA ILE A 7 16.58 -19.31 8.27
C ILE A 7 16.72 -19.26 6.75
N LYS A 8 16.73 -20.42 6.10
CA LYS A 8 16.77 -20.52 4.63
C LYS A 8 15.58 -19.80 4.00
N ASN A 9 14.38 -20.01 4.51
CA ASN A 9 13.17 -19.37 4.00
C ASN A 9 13.24 -17.83 4.14
N MET A 10 13.66 -17.34 5.31
CA MET A 10 13.85 -15.90 5.53
C MET A 10 14.91 -15.29 4.62
N PHE A 11 15.99 -16.03 4.32
CA PHE A 11 17.03 -15.58 3.41
C PHE A 11 16.51 -15.39 1.97
N PHE A 12 15.74 -16.35 1.46
CA PHE A 12 15.12 -16.22 0.12
C PHE A 12 14.08 -15.10 0.08
N HIS A 13 13.30 -14.90 1.15
CA HIS A 13 12.40 -13.75 1.26
C HIS A 13 13.15 -12.41 1.18
N LYS A 14 14.32 -12.30 1.84
CA LYS A 14 15.13 -11.08 1.77
C LYS A 14 15.75 -10.85 0.40
N ILE A 15 16.27 -11.90 -0.25
CA ILE A 15 16.79 -11.77 -1.62
C ILE A 15 15.69 -11.32 -2.58
N GLY A 16 14.52 -11.95 -2.54
CA GLY A 16 13.38 -11.55 -3.38
C GLY A 16 13.00 -10.08 -3.17
N ALA A 17 12.92 -9.62 -1.92
CA ALA A 17 12.60 -8.23 -1.60
C ALA A 17 13.65 -7.25 -2.15
N VAL A 18 14.96 -7.55 -2.02
CA VAL A 18 16.04 -6.70 -2.54
C VAL A 18 16.00 -6.63 -4.07
N LEU A 19 15.71 -7.74 -4.75
CA LEU A 19 15.59 -7.77 -6.21
C LEU A 19 14.44 -6.87 -6.68
N VAL A 20 13.27 -6.96 -6.04
CA VAL A 20 12.11 -6.14 -6.41
C VAL A 20 12.36 -4.65 -6.17
N LEU A 21 12.89 -4.28 -5.00
CA LEU A 21 13.05 -2.87 -4.61
C LEU A 21 14.04 -2.07 -5.48
N ASN A 22 15.05 -2.72 -6.05
CA ASN A 22 16.11 -2.02 -6.80
C ASN A 22 16.01 -2.20 -8.31
N THR A 23 15.17 -3.12 -8.78
CA THR A 23 15.04 -3.42 -10.21
C THR A 23 14.54 -2.22 -10.99
N ASP A 24 13.56 -1.49 -10.48
CA ASP A 24 12.97 -0.33 -11.16
C ASP A 24 14.03 0.75 -11.42
N TYR A 25 14.93 1.05 -10.46
CA TYR A 25 16.03 1.98 -10.67
C TYR A 25 17.00 1.53 -11.75
N LEU A 26 17.34 0.24 -11.77
CA LEU A 26 18.21 -0.35 -12.80
C LEU A 26 17.57 -0.28 -14.19
N LEU A 27 16.27 -0.55 -14.27
CA LEU A 27 15.53 -0.47 -15.53
C LEU A 27 15.41 0.97 -16.03
N VAL A 28 15.09 1.93 -15.14
CA VAL A 28 15.07 3.35 -15.48
C VAL A 28 16.44 3.82 -15.98
N SER A 29 17.53 3.42 -15.32
CA SER A 29 18.89 3.80 -15.73
C SER A 29 19.31 3.19 -17.07
N LYS A 30 18.80 1.99 -17.41
CA LYS A 30 19.16 1.28 -18.63
C LYS A 30 18.34 1.72 -19.85
N PHE A 31 17.03 1.93 -19.67
CA PHE A 31 16.11 2.22 -20.77
C PHE A 31 15.84 3.71 -21.00
N LEU A 32 16.21 4.56 -20.02
CA LEU A 32 15.96 5.99 -20.04
C LEU A 32 17.27 6.79 -19.80
N THR A 33 17.17 8.09 -19.66
CA THR A 33 18.31 8.94 -19.38
C THR A 33 18.58 9.08 -17.88
N LEU A 34 19.79 9.52 -17.52
CA LEU A 34 20.17 9.77 -16.11
C LEU A 34 19.23 10.81 -15.43
N SER A 35 18.73 11.78 -16.20
CA SER A 35 17.75 12.75 -15.71
C SER A 35 16.46 12.06 -15.19
N TYR A 36 15.98 11.04 -15.91
CA TYR A 36 14.82 10.27 -15.46
C TYR A 36 15.09 9.48 -14.17
N VAL A 37 16.32 9.00 -13.94
CA VAL A 37 16.71 8.34 -12.68
C VAL A 37 16.58 9.31 -11.52
N THR A 38 17.02 10.56 -11.69
CA THR A 38 16.90 11.59 -10.66
C THR A 38 15.44 11.93 -10.38
N ILE A 39 14.65 12.15 -11.44
CA ILE A 39 13.22 12.46 -11.29
C ILE A 39 12.50 11.30 -10.59
N PHE A 40 12.61 10.08 -11.11
CA PHE A 40 11.97 8.89 -10.54
C PHE A 40 12.40 8.66 -9.09
N GLY A 41 13.70 8.79 -8.81
CA GLY A 41 14.27 8.65 -7.47
C GLY A 41 13.70 9.64 -6.45
N SER A 42 13.45 10.88 -6.87
CA SER A 42 12.87 11.90 -6.00
C SER A 42 11.44 11.55 -5.55
N TYR A 43 10.61 11.05 -6.46
CA TYR A 43 9.27 10.56 -6.12
C TYR A 43 9.35 9.31 -5.23
N MET A 44 10.23 8.38 -5.55
CA MET A 44 10.42 7.17 -4.75
C MET A 44 10.87 7.47 -3.31
N MET A 45 11.71 8.50 -3.10
CA MET A 45 12.07 8.97 -1.74
C MET A 45 10.85 9.40 -0.94
N VAL A 46 9.94 10.17 -1.55
CA VAL A 46 8.69 10.60 -0.89
C VAL A 46 7.79 9.40 -0.59
N PHE A 47 7.62 8.48 -1.54
CA PHE A 47 6.77 7.30 -1.36
C PHE A 47 7.35 6.29 -0.37
N GLN A 48 8.67 6.23 -0.24
CA GLN A 48 9.34 5.36 0.72
C GLN A 48 9.01 5.73 2.17
N ILE A 49 8.70 6.99 2.48
CA ILE A 49 8.24 7.42 3.80
C ILE A 49 7.00 6.60 4.23
N VAL A 50 6.04 6.41 3.32
CA VAL A 50 4.84 5.59 3.60
C VAL A 50 5.23 4.15 3.91
N THR A 51 6.13 3.57 3.13
CA THR A 51 6.58 2.18 3.32
C THR A 51 7.27 2.00 4.69
N VAL A 52 8.09 2.96 5.10
CA VAL A 52 8.76 2.95 6.42
C VAL A 52 7.73 3.07 7.55
N LEU A 53 6.76 3.97 7.42
CA LEU A 53 5.67 4.10 8.40
C LEU A 53 4.86 2.81 8.51
N MET A 54 4.47 2.20 7.38
CA MET A 54 3.71 0.94 7.37
C MET A 54 4.49 -0.21 8.01
N SER A 55 5.80 -0.34 7.74
CA SER A 55 6.63 -1.36 8.38
C SER A 55 6.73 -1.16 9.89
N SER A 56 6.75 0.08 10.37
CA SER A 56 6.71 0.40 11.80
C SER A 56 5.37 -0.03 12.45
N PHE A 57 4.25 0.21 11.77
CA PHE A 57 2.94 -0.30 12.22
C PHE A 57 2.90 -1.83 12.27
N VAL A 58 3.40 -2.51 11.23
CA VAL A 58 3.49 -3.97 11.20
C VAL A 58 4.26 -4.47 12.43
N ASN A 59 5.44 -3.93 12.70
CA ASN A 59 6.28 -4.34 13.81
C ASN A 59 5.60 -4.09 15.16
N ALA A 60 4.96 -2.94 15.36
CA ALA A 60 4.29 -2.58 16.61
C ALA A 60 3.10 -3.50 16.93
N ILE A 61 2.33 -3.90 15.91
CA ILE A 61 1.09 -4.68 16.10
C ILE A 61 1.36 -6.19 16.12
N THR A 62 2.41 -6.66 15.45
CA THR A 62 2.68 -8.10 15.27
C THR A 62 2.76 -8.88 16.59
N ALA A 63 3.43 -8.33 17.61
CA ALA A 63 3.58 -9.01 18.91
C ALA A 63 2.23 -9.20 19.62
N GLY A 64 1.40 -8.15 19.66
CA GLY A 64 0.05 -8.24 20.22
C GLY A 64 -0.86 -9.18 19.43
N MET A 65 -0.74 -9.17 18.10
CA MET A 65 -1.48 -10.07 17.22
C MET A 65 -1.07 -11.54 17.45
N GLY A 66 0.21 -11.83 17.69
CA GLY A 66 0.67 -13.19 18.03
C GLY A 66 -0.06 -13.76 19.25
N ASN A 67 -0.14 -12.98 20.33
CA ASN A 67 -0.91 -13.37 21.53
C ASN A 67 -2.41 -13.52 21.23
N TYR A 68 -2.97 -12.67 20.39
CA TYR A 68 -4.37 -12.73 19.98
C TYR A 68 -4.68 -14.03 19.21
N LEU A 69 -3.82 -14.41 18.27
CA LEU A 69 -4.00 -15.63 17.46
C LEU A 69 -4.00 -16.92 18.29
N ILE A 70 -3.23 -16.97 19.37
CA ILE A 70 -3.16 -18.16 20.26
C ILE A 70 -4.43 -18.30 21.11
N ASN A 71 -5.01 -17.17 21.56
CA ASN A 71 -6.05 -17.15 22.57
C ASN A 71 -7.48 -17.00 22.00
N LYS A 72 -7.62 -16.81 20.68
CA LYS A 72 -8.89 -16.48 20.06
C LYS A 72 -9.34 -17.52 19.03
N SER A 73 -10.64 -17.60 18.86
CA SER A 73 -11.27 -18.47 17.86
C SER A 73 -11.04 -17.94 16.42
N ASN A 74 -11.15 -18.83 15.44
CA ASN A 74 -11.09 -18.45 14.03
C ASN A 74 -12.11 -17.37 13.62
N LEU A 75 -13.27 -17.33 14.27
CA LEU A 75 -14.29 -16.30 14.00
C LEU A 75 -13.82 -14.92 14.50
N GLU A 76 -13.29 -14.84 15.72
CA GLU A 76 -12.74 -13.59 16.27
C GLU A 76 -11.53 -13.10 15.45
N ILE A 77 -10.67 -14.03 14.99
CA ILE A 77 -9.52 -13.69 14.13
C ILE A 77 -10.00 -13.12 12.77
N LYS A 78 -11.03 -13.71 12.16
CA LYS A 78 -11.62 -13.18 10.93
C LYS A 78 -12.23 -11.79 11.15
N GLU A 79 -12.91 -11.57 12.26
CA GLU A 79 -13.51 -10.27 12.60
C GLU A 79 -12.45 -9.18 12.71
N ILE A 80 -11.39 -9.39 13.50
CA ILE A 80 -10.31 -8.39 13.63
C ILE A 80 -9.56 -8.19 12.32
N THR A 81 -9.39 -9.23 11.51
CA THR A 81 -8.79 -9.13 10.19
C THR A 81 -9.60 -8.23 9.28
N ARG A 82 -10.93 -8.38 9.26
CA ARG A 82 -11.84 -7.54 8.48
C ARG A 82 -11.78 -6.08 8.94
N GLN A 83 -11.78 -5.84 10.25
CA GLN A 83 -11.61 -4.50 10.81
C GLN A 83 -10.29 -3.87 10.36
N PHE A 84 -9.18 -4.62 10.36
CA PHE A 84 -7.89 -4.13 9.86
C PHE A 84 -7.95 -3.76 8.38
N TYR A 85 -8.54 -4.59 7.53
CA TYR A 85 -8.68 -4.25 6.10
C TYR A 85 -9.46 -2.95 5.90
N VAL A 86 -10.58 -2.78 6.60
CA VAL A 86 -11.39 -1.56 6.48
C VAL A 86 -10.57 -0.32 6.86
N ILE A 87 -9.82 -0.37 7.97
CA ILE A 87 -9.00 0.75 8.43
C ILE A 87 -7.81 1.03 7.51
N PHE A 88 -7.08 -0.03 7.11
CA PHE A 88 -5.90 0.16 6.26
C PHE A 88 -6.26 0.58 4.84
N ILE A 89 -7.41 0.16 4.30
CA ILE A 89 -7.91 0.62 3.01
C ILE A 89 -8.38 2.09 3.10
N ALA A 90 -9.06 2.50 4.17
CA ALA A 90 -9.39 3.91 4.42
C ALA A 90 -8.12 4.77 4.49
N PHE A 91 -7.10 4.30 5.20
CA PHE A 91 -5.82 4.98 5.32
C PHE A 91 -5.05 5.02 3.98
N ALA A 92 -5.06 3.92 3.22
CA ALA A 92 -4.49 3.88 1.87
C ALA A 92 -5.15 4.90 0.94
N THR A 93 -6.48 5.02 1.02
CA THR A 93 -7.26 6.00 0.25
C THR A 93 -6.85 7.43 0.62
N PHE A 94 -6.76 7.72 1.93
CA PHE A 94 -6.33 9.02 2.41
C PHE A 94 -4.93 9.40 1.92
N ILE A 95 -3.95 8.52 2.10
CA ILE A 95 -2.58 8.75 1.65
C ILE A 95 -2.54 8.95 0.14
N SER A 96 -3.20 8.08 -0.63
CA SER A 96 -3.18 8.14 -2.09
C SER A 96 -3.77 9.43 -2.63
N LEU A 97 -4.88 9.91 -2.09
CA LEU A 97 -5.49 11.18 -2.49
C LEU A 97 -4.57 12.37 -2.18
N ASN A 98 -4.03 12.42 -0.96
CA ASN A 98 -3.14 13.50 -0.58
C ASN A 98 -1.87 13.51 -1.44
N MET A 99 -1.26 12.35 -1.67
CA MET A 99 -0.10 12.25 -2.55
C MET A 99 -0.42 12.67 -3.98
N PHE A 100 -1.56 12.26 -4.52
CA PHE A 100 -1.95 12.60 -5.89
C PHE A 100 -2.03 14.12 -6.13
N PHE A 101 -2.61 14.85 -5.19
CA PHE A 101 -2.80 16.28 -5.33
C PHE A 101 -1.61 17.15 -4.88
N LEU A 102 -0.68 16.57 -4.10
CA LEU A 102 0.37 17.36 -3.44
C LEU A 102 1.79 17.02 -3.90
N VAL A 103 2.06 15.79 -4.37
CA VAL A 103 3.44 15.36 -4.61
C VAL A 103 4.14 16.18 -5.69
N ASN A 104 3.45 16.56 -6.77
CA ASN A 104 4.03 17.40 -7.82
C ASN A 104 4.39 18.79 -7.32
N ASP A 105 3.54 19.41 -6.48
CA ASP A 105 3.84 20.70 -5.87
C ASP A 105 5.01 20.61 -4.88
N PHE A 106 5.07 19.52 -4.12
CA PHE A 106 6.21 19.26 -3.24
C PHE A 106 7.51 19.14 -4.02
N ILE A 107 7.54 18.31 -5.06
CA ILE A 107 8.73 18.12 -5.91
C ILE A 107 9.13 19.44 -6.59
N ALA A 108 8.16 20.19 -7.12
CA ALA A 108 8.42 21.49 -7.72
C ALA A 108 9.07 22.49 -6.76
N LYS A 109 8.69 22.46 -5.49
CA LYS A 109 9.26 23.32 -4.44
C LYS A 109 10.59 22.80 -3.90
N TRP A 110 10.75 21.50 -3.80
CA TRP A 110 11.94 20.89 -3.22
C TRP A 110 13.14 20.94 -4.17
N ILE A 111 12.97 20.50 -5.43
CA ILE A 111 14.06 20.35 -6.40
C ILE A 111 13.83 21.10 -7.71
N GLY A 112 12.62 21.61 -7.96
CA GLY A 112 12.31 22.45 -9.11
C GLY A 112 11.24 21.88 -10.03
N VAL A 113 10.57 22.77 -10.76
CA VAL A 113 9.46 22.45 -11.68
C VAL A 113 9.86 21.47 -12.80
N ASN A 114 11.11 21.56 -13.25
CA ASN A 114 11.63 20.69 -14.32
C ASN A 114 11.73 19.20 -13.91
N TYR A 115 11.59 18.89 -12.62
CA TYR A 115 11.63 17.53 -12.08
C TYR A 115 10.23 16.95 -11.82
N THR A 116 9.17 17.64 -12.22
CA THR A 116 7.80 17.13 -12.05
C THR A 116 7.42 16.12 -13.12
N LEU A 117 6.68 15.08 -12.73
CA LEU A 117 6.11 14.07 -13.60
C LEU A 117 4.70 14.45 -14.05
N SER A 118 4.24 13.86 -15.16
CA SER A 118 2.83 13.97 -15.54
C SER A 118 1.91 13.34 -14.48
N ASN A 119 0.70 13.88 -14.34
CA ASN A 119 -0.29 13.34 -13.38
C ASN A 119 -0.61 11.85 -13.63
N THR A 120 -0.52 11.39 -14.88
CA THR A 120 -0.71 9.97 -15.21
C THR A 120 0.39 9.08 -14.61
N LEU A 121 1.66 9.50 -14.71
CA LEU A 121 2.78 8.77 -14.10
C LEU A 121 2.68 8.76 -12.58
N VAL A 122 2.33 9.90 -11.99
CA VAL A 122 2.09 10.02 -10.55
C VAL A 122 0.96 9.08 -10.11
N ALA A 123 -0.16 9.04 -10.84
CA ALA A 123 -1.26 8.14 -10.55
C ALA A 123 -0.82 6.66 -10.57
N LEU A 124 -0.05 6.24 -11.57
CA LEU A 124 0.49 4.88 -11.63
C LEU A 124 1.40 4.57 -10.44
N MET A 125 2.29 5.49 -10.05
CA MET A 125 3.15 5.29 -8.88
C MET A 125 2.33 5.18 -7.58
N ILE A 126 1.27 5.99 -7.45
CA ILE A 126 0.38 5.97 -6.27
C ILE A 126 -0.41 4.66 -6.16
N VAL A 127 -0.73 3.99 -7.27
CA VAL A 127 -1.32 2.63 -7.22
C VAL A 127 -0.40 1.66 -6.46
N ASN A 128 0.92 1.73 -6.68
CA ASN A 128 1.87 0.91 -5.92
C ASN A 128 1.90 1.29 -4.44
N VAL A 129 1.82 2.58 -4.10
CA VAL A 129 1.71 3.06 -2.71
C VAL A 129 0.42 2.52 -2.08
N PHE A 130 -0.71 2.61 -2.76
CA PHE A 130 -1.99 2.07 -2.29
C PHE A 130 -1.88 0.57 -1.98
N ILE A 131 -1.35 -0.22 -2.91
CA ILE A 131 -1.12 -1.66 -2.71
C ILE A 131 -0.24 -1.92 -1.49
N SER A 132 0.82 -1.13 -1.28
CA SER A 132 1.75 -1.28 -0.15
C SER A 132 1.09 -1.06 1.21
N VAL A 133 0.05 -0.26 1.28
CA VAL A 133 -0.73 -0.03 2.52
C VAL A 133 -1.81 -1.10 2.69
N VAL A 134 -2.52 -1.45 1.61
CA VAL A 134 -3.61 -2.46 1.65
C VAL A 134 -3.11 -3.85 2.05
N ARG A 135 -1.87 -4.21 1.74
CA ARG A 135 -1.28 -5.51 2.12
C ARG A 135 -0.99 -5.65 3.62
N VAL A 136 -0.89 -4.54 4.37
CA VAL A 136 -0.43 -4.51 5.77
C VAL A 136 -1.19 -5.48 6.69
N PRO A 137 -2.52 -5.63 6.64
CA PRO A 137 -3.23 -6.61 7.45
C PRO A 137 -2.73 -8.05 7.24
N SER A 138 -2.46 -8.43 5.98
CA SER A 138 -1.88 -9.75 5.68
C SER A 138 -0.46 -9.90 6.21
N ASP A 139 0.37 -8.87 6.11
CA ASP A 139 1.74 -8.89 6.62
C ASP A 139 1.78 -9.04 8.15
N ILE A 140 0.89 -8.33 8.87
CA ILE A 140 0.74 -8.47 10.33
C ILE A 140 0.36 -9.91 10.70
N LEU A 141 -0.66 -10.47 10.06
CA LEU A 141 -1.13 -11.82 10.35
C LEU A 141 -0.08 -12.89 10.00
N LYS A 142 0.60 -12.73 8.88
CA LYS A 142 1.67 -13.62 8.45
C LYS A 142 2.82 -13.64 9.46
N ASN A 143 3.30 -12.46 9.87
CA ASN A 143 4.39 -12.33 10.82
C ASN A 143 3.99 -12.86 12.19
N ALA A 144 2.76 -12.56 12.63
CA ALA A 144 2.23 -13.03 13.93
C ALA A 144 2.00 -14.55 13.98
N SER A 145 1.53 -15.15 12.88
CA SER A 145 1.27 -16.60 12.82
C SER A 145 2.49 -17.45 12.43
N GLY A 146 3.57 -16.81 11.94
CA GLY A 146 4.78 -17.53 11.53
C GLY A 146 4.64 -18.37 10.26
N HIS A 147 3.63 -18.12 9.41
CA HIS A 147 3.41 -18.84 8.16
C HIS A 147 4.32 -18.32 7.03
N PHE A 148 5.61 -18.66 7.08
CA PHE A 148 6.63 -18.26 6.10
C PHE A 148 6.93 -19.32 5.03
N GLY A 149 6.00 -20.24 4.75
CA GLY A 149 6.19 -21.27 3.72
C GLY A 149 6.01 -20.77 2.29
N ASP A 150 5.69 -19.51 2.09
CA ASP A 150 5.48 -18.84 0.80
C ASP A 150 6.78 -18.33 0.14
N ILE A 151 7.90 -19.02 0.34
CA ILE A 151 9.25 -18.62 -0.11
C ILE A 151 9.37 -18.39 -1.62
N TYR A 152 8.53 -19.04 -2.40
CA TYR A 152 8.55 -18.90 -3.86
C TYR A 152 7.84 -17.63 -4.35
N TYR A 153 6.93 -17.05 -3.58
CA TYR A 153 6.18 -15.88 -4.02
C TYR A 153 7.04 -14.62 -4.18
N PRO A 154 7.98 -14.28 -3.28
CA PRO A 154 8.87 -13.14 -3.53
C PRO A 154 9.76 -13.33 -4.76
N LEU A 155 10.20 -14.56 -5.05
CA LEU A 155 10.95 -14.87 -6.27
C LEU A 155 10.08 -14.72 -7.50
N LEU A 156 8.85 -15.26 -7.46
CA LEU A 156 7.87 -15.12 -8.54
C LEU A 156 7.55 -13.63 -8.80
N GLU A 157 7.36 -12.84 -7.73
CA GLU A 157 7.15 -11.41 -7.81
C GLU A 157 8.30 -10.71 -8.55
N GLY A 158 9.55 -11.01 -8.15
CA GLY A 158 10.75 -10.45 -8.79
C GLY A 158 10.87 -10.83 -10.27
N VAL A 159 10.64 -12.10 -10.61
CA VAL A 159 10.67 -12.56 -12.01
C VAL A 159 9.57 -11.90 -12.84
N LEU A 160 8.34 -11.88 -12.35
CA LEU A 160 7.23 -11.22 -13.04
C LEU A 160 7.48 -9.72 -13.21
N ASN A 161 7.92 -9.05 -12.14
CA ASN A 161 8.26 -7.62 -12.18
C ASN A 161 9.29 -7.33 -13.26
N ILE A 162 10.45 -8.00 -13.23
CA ILE A 162 11.52 -7.79 -14.20
C ILE A 162 11.04 -8.06 -15.62
N THR A 163 10.39 -9.20 -15.84
CA THR A 163 9.98 -9.62 -17.19
C THR A 163 8.96 -8.65 -17.78
N ILE A 164 7.90 -8.34 -17.04
CA ILE A 164 6.82 -7.45 -17.53
C ILE A 164 7.36 -6.02 -17.69
N SER A 165 8.14 -5.53 -16.71
CA SER A 165 8.74 -4.20 -16.79
C SER A 165 9.69 -4.04 -17.98
N ILE A 166 10.52 -5.03 -18.30
CA ILE A 166 11.40 -4.97 -19.48
C ILE A 166 10.56 -4.91 -20.77
N ILE A 167 9.59 -5.80 -20.92
CA ILE A 167 8.74 -5.84 -22.12
C ILE A 167 8.01 -4.50 -22.31
N LEU A 168 7.39 -4.01 -21.25
CA LEU A 168 6.65 -2.76 -21.32
C LEU A 168 7.55 -1.52 -21.41
N ALA A 169 8.76 -1.54 -20.84
CA ALA A 169 9.72 -0.44 -20.97
C ALA A 169 10.14 -0.21 -22.41
N ILE A 170 10.31 -1.29 -23.19
CA ILE A 170 10.64 -1.21 -24.61
C ILE A 170 9.51 -0.56 -25.43
N ILE A 171 8.24 -0.79 -25.02
CA ILE A 171 7.06 -0.34 -25.77
C ILE A 171 6.65 1.10 -25.39
N ILE A 172 6.61 1.39 -24.09
CA ILE A 172 6.03 2.64 -23.55
C ILE A 172 6.95 3.38 -22.56
N GLY A 173 8.21 2.96 -22.41
CA GLY A 173 9.18 3.63 -21.54
C GLY A 173 8.86 3.58 -20.05
N LEU A 174 8.99 4.71 -19.32
CA LEU A 174 8.80 4.79 -17.87
C LEU A 174 7.42 4.28 -17.39
N PRO A 175 6.28 4.61 -18.01
CA PRO A 175 5.00 4.02 -17.63
C PRO A 175 5.04 2.48 -17.62
N GLY A 176 5.76 1.87 -18.56
CA GLY A 176 5.89 0.42 -18.68
C GLY A 176 6.58 -0.22 -17.48
N ILE A 177 7.64 0.41 -16.98
CA ILE A 177 8.34 -0.05 -15.77
C ILE A 177 7.37 -0.05 -14.57
N ILE A 178 6.65 1.06 -14.37
CA ILE A 178 5.71 1.21 -13.26
C ILE A 178 4.54 0.23 -13.36
N ILE A 179 3.99 0.03 -14.57
CA ILE A 179 2.90 -0.93 -14.81
C ILE A 179 3.38 -2.37 -14.54
N GLY A 180 4.61 -2.73 -14.92
CA GLY A 180 5.17 -4.04 -14.61
C GLY A 180 5.19 -4.32 -13.12
N THR A 181 5.58 -3.34 -12.33
CA THR A 181 5.55 -3.40 -10.85
C THR A 181 4.11 -3.49 -10.32
N ILE A 182 3.15 -2.74 -10.87
CA ILE A 182 1.74 -2.85 -10.49
C ILE A 182 1.21 -4.26 -10.76
N VAL A 183 1.45 -4.81 -11.95
CA VAL A 183 0.92 -6.12 -12.34
C VAL A 183 1.51 -7.23 -11.47
N SER A 184 2.83 -7.23 -11.23
CA SER A 184 3.46 -8.22 -10.34
C SER A 184 2.93 -8.12 -8.91
N ASN A 185 2.74 -6.91 -8.38
CA ASN A 185 2.16 -6.67 -7.06
C ASN A 185 0.70 -7.13 -6.97
N LEU A 186 -0.12 -6.89 -7.98
CA LEU A 186 -1.50 -7.36 -8.01
C LEU A 186 -1.57 -8.88 -7.99
N ILE A 187 -0.77 -9.57 -8.81
CA ILE A 187 -0.78 -11.03 -8.89
C ILE A 187 -0.23 -11.66 -7.61
N VAL A 188 0.92 -11.18 -7.13
CA VAL A 188 1.61 -11.85 -6.02
C VAL A 188 1.20 -11.29 -4.67
N ILE A 189 1.28 -9.96 -4.49
CA ILE A 189 1.03 -9.30 -3.19
C ILE A 189 -0.45 -9.29 -2.85
N MET A 190 -1.31 -8.95 -3.83
CA MET A 190 -2.74 -8.78 -3.57
C MET A 190 -3.54 -10.08 -3.72
N LEU A 191 -3.03 -11.08 -4.44
CA LEU A 191 -3.75 -12.33 -4.62
C LEU A 191 -3.01 -13.53 -4.03
N ALA A 192 -1.85 -13.91 -4.56
CA ALA A 192 -1.21 -15.17 -4.20
C ALA A 192 -0.82 -15.28 -2.72
N LYS A 193 -0.19 -14.24 -2.15
CA LYS A 193 0.25 -14.23 -0.74
C LYS A 193 -0.93 -14.29 0.25
N PRO A 194 -1.99 -13.44 0.15
CA PRO A 194 -3.13 -13.53 1.05
C PRO A 194 -3.88 -14.86 0.93
N LEU A 195 -4.08 -15.38 -0.28
CA LEU A 195 -4.76 -16.66 -0.47
C LEU A 195 -3.99 -17.81 0.18
N TYR A 196 -2.67 -17.85 0.03
CA TYR A 196 -1.82 -18.80 0.73
C TYR A 196 -1.97 -18.66 2.25
N LEU A 197 -1.82 -17.44 2.78
CA LEU A 197 -1.90 -17.17 4.21
C LEU A 197 -3.23 -17.64 4.79
N TYR A 198 -4.35 -17.26 4.19
CA TYR A 198 -5.68 -17.57 4.71
C TYR A 198 -6.05 -19.04 4.56
N SER A 199 -5.53 -19.74 3.53
CA SER A 199 -5.67 -21.18 3.43
C SER A 199 -5.03 -21.89 4.62
N LYS A 200 -3.86 -21.44 5.08
CA LYS A 200 -3.12 -22.01 6.21
C LYS A 200 -3.67 -21.56 7.57
N LEU A 201 -3.91 -20.26 7.73
CA LEU A 201 -4.34 -19.65 8.99
C LEU A 201 -5.72 -20.15 9.42
N PHE A 202 -6.66 -20.27 8.49
CA PHE A 202 -8.03 -20.68 8.76
C PHE A 202 -8.33 -22.13 8.37
N ASN A 203 -7.32 -22.86 7.90
CA ASN A 203 -7.46 -24.24 7.39
C ASN A 203 -8.58 -24.37 6.33
N LEU A 204 -8.59 -23.46 5.36
CA LEU A 204 -9.62 -23.37 4.33
C LEU A 204 -9.17 -24.06 3.04
N ARG A 205 -10.06 -24.88 2.47
CA ARG A 205 -9.86 -25.43 1.12
C ARG A 205 -10.01 -24.35 0.03
N ASN A 206 -10.88 -23.37 0.24
CA ASN A 206 -11.08 -22.24 -0.65
C ASN A 206 -11.01 -20.90 0.12
N PRO A 207 -9.84 -20.26 0.23
CA PRO A 207 -9.65 -19.01 0.95
C PRO A 207 -10.15 -17.79 0.18
N THR A 208 -10.41 -17.90 -1.13
CA THR A 208 -10.76 -16.79 -2.01
C THR A 208 -11.98 -16.04 -1.51
N ARG A 209 -13.05 -16.75 -1.16
CA ARG A 209 -14.28 -16.14 -0.64
C ARG A 209 -14.03 -15.29 0.59
N VAL A 210 -13.27 -15.81 1.56
CA VAL A 210 -12.98 -15.10 2.80
C VAL A 210 -12.13 -13.86 2.54
N TYR A 211 -11.15 -13.96 1.65
CA TYR A 211 -10.32 -12.81 1.26
C TYR A 211 -11.15 -11.72 0.60
N PHE A 212 -12.00 -12.07 -0.36
CA PHE A 212 -12.87 -11.09 -1.03
C PHE A 212 -13.91 -10.48 -0.08
N GLU A 213 -14.40 -11.21 0.92
CA GLU A 213 -15.25 -10.65 1.97
C GLU A 213 -14.53 -9.55 2.78
N PHE A 214 -13.21 -9.66 2.96
CA PHE A 214 -12.43 -8.65 3.69
C PHE A 214 -12.21 -7.36 2.88
N ILE A 215 -11.98 -7.47 1.56
CA ILE A 215 -11.54 -6.34 0.75
C ILE A 215 -12.64 -5.68 -0.09
N SER A 216 -13.70 -6.40 -0.48
CA SER A 216 -14.65 -5.91 -1.48
C SER A 216 -15.38 -4.64 -1.04
N ARG A 217 -15.97 -4.63 0.15
CA ARG A 217 -16.68 -3.45 0.68
C ARG A 217 -15.78 -2.24 0.85
N PRO A 218 -14.66 -2.31 1.59
CA PRO A 218 -13.81 -1.14 1.76
C PRO A 218 -13.17 -0.65 0.44
N MET A 219 -12.95 -1.54 -0.55
CA MET A 219 -12.53 -1.12 -1.89
C MET A 219 -13.61 -0.32 -2.60
N LEU A 220 -14.89 -0.71 -2.50
CA LEU A 220 -16.00 0.07 -3.04
C LEU A 220 -16.08 1.45 -2.36
N TYR A 221 -15.92 1.51 -1.05
CA TYR A 221 -15.89 2.80 -0.33
C TYR A 221 -14.73 3.68 -0.80
N SER A 222 -13.55 3.11 -1.02
CA SER A 222 -12.41 3.84 -1.60
C SER A 222 -12.73 4.42 -2.97
N LEU A 223 -13.36 3.64 -3.85
CA LEU A 223 -13.77 4.12 -5.17
C LEU A 223 -14.79 5.27 -5.07
N CYS A 224 -15.74 5.19 -4.14
CA CYS A 224 -16.68 6.28 -3.87
C CYS A 224 -15.95 7.55 -3.38
N VAL A 225 -15.01 7.41 -2.46
CA VAL A 225 -14.20 8.55 -1.96
C VAL A 225 -13.39 9.18 -3.08
N ILE A 226 -12.73 8.37 -3.93
CA ILE A 226 -11.96 8.85 -5.07
C ILE A 226 -12.88 9.59 -6.06
N GLY A 227 -14.07 9.03 -6.34
CA GLY A 227 -15.06 9.66 -7.22
C GLY A 227 -15.52 11.03 -6.71
N VAL A 228 -15.84 11.14 -5.42
CA VAL A 228 -16.21 12.42 -4.80
C VAL A 228 -15.05 13.42 -4.84
N SER A 229 -13.83 12.96 -4.52
CA SER A 229 -12.64 13.82 -4.56
C SER A 229 -12.30 14.29 -5.98
N TYR A 230 -12.62 13.48 -6.99
CA TYR A 230 -12.45 13.87 -8.39
C TYR A 230 -13.38 15.03 -8.80
N LEU A 231 -14.56 15.14 -8.21
CA LEU A 231 -15.46 16.27 -8.46
C LEU A 231 -14.91 17.61 -7.91
N LEU A 232 -14.07 17.56 -6.88
CA LEU A 232 -13.43 18.72 -6.26
C LEU A 232 -12.08 19.08 -6.88
N ARG A 233 -11.62 18.34 -7.88
CA ARG A 233 -10.27 18.47 -8.46
C ARG A 233 -9.97 19.85 -9.00
N ASP A 234 -10.93 20.49 -9.66
CA ASP A 234 -10.70 21.77 -10.36
C ASP A 234 -10.42 22.90 -9.35
N GLU A 235 -11.07 22.89 -8.20
CA GLU A 235 -10.79 23.81 -7.09
C GLU A 235 -9.39 23.57 -6.52
N ILE A 236 -9.00 22.31 -6.33
CA ILE A 236 -7.68 21.93 -5.82
C ILE A 236 -6.57 22.33 -6.79
N TYR A 237 -6.76 22.13 -8.10
CA TYR A 237 -5.77 22.48 -9.12
C TYR A 237 -5.69 23.99 -9.37
N SER A 238 -6.77 24.74 -9.14
CA SER A 238 -6.75 26.21 -9.26
C SER A 238 -5.88 26.86 -8.17
N PHE A 239 -5.64 26.18 -7.05
CA PHE A 239 -4.80 26.68 -5.96
C PHE A 239 -3.31 26.58 -6.33
N LYS A 240 -2.70 27.74 -6.64
CA LYS A 240 -1.27 27.84 -7.01
C LYS A 240 -0.39 27.83 -5.76
N VAL A 241 0.65 27.01 -5.81
CA VAL A 241 1.64 26.90 -4.71
C VAL A 241 2.88 27.71 -5.10
N SER A 242 3.04 28.92 -4.55
CA SER A 242 4.17 29.81 -4.75
C SER A 242 5.19 29.76 -3.61
N THR A 243 4.74 29.53 -2.38
CA THR A 243 5.56 29.47 -1.17
C THR A 243 5.35 28.15 -0.43
N TRP A 244 6.18 27.85 0.55
CA TRP A 244 5.97 26.72 1.46
C TRP A 244 4.70 26.89 2.31
N LEU A 245 4.32 28.13 2.61
CA LEU A 245 3.08 28.42 3.30
C LEU A 245 1.86 28.05 2.43
N ASP A 246 1.89 28.40 1.13
CA ASP A 246 0.85 27.97 0.19
C ASP A 246 0.75 26.45 0.10
N PHE A 247 1.89 25.74 0.16
CA PHE A 247 1.90 24.28 0.18
C PHE A 247 1.21 23.73 1.44
N ILE A 248 1.45 24.31 2.62
CA ILE A 248 0.77 23.93 3.87
C ILE A 248 -0.73 24.21 3.76
N ASN A 249 -1.12 25.37 3.21
CA ASN A 249 -2.53 25.70 3.00
C ASN A 249 -3.20 24.72 2.04
N LYS A 250 -2.54 24.34 0.93
CA LYS A 250 -3.04 23.32 0.01
C LYS A 250 -3.11 21.93 0.67
N LEU A 251 -2.14 21.58 1.51
CA LEU A 251 -2.19 20.35 2.30
C LEU A 251 -3.45 20.30 3.17
N LEU A 252 -3.79 21.38 3.86
CA LEU A 252 -5.01 21.46 4.67
C LEU A 252 -6.27 21.40 3.79
N LEU A 253 -6.26 22.10 2.65
CA LEU A 253 -7.36 22.11 1.68
C LEU A 253 -7.67 20.70 1.13
N VAL A 254 -6.66 19.88 0.92
CA VAL A 254 -6.82 18.50 0.43
C VAL A 254 -7.13 17.53 1.57
N SER A 255 -6.40 17.63 2.68
CA SER A 255 -6.49 16.65 3.77
C SER A 255 -7.81 16.73 4.52
N THR A 256 -8.30 17.95 4.82
CA THR A 256 -9.51 18.14 5.61
C THR A 256 -10.77 17.57 4.93
N PRO A 257 -11.08 17.92 3.67
CA PRO A 257 -12.19 17.29 2.96
C PRO A 257 -12.01 15.78 2.77
N SER A 258 -10.79 15.34 2.48
CA SER A 258 -10.51 13.90 2.33
C SER A 258 -10.85 13.11 3.59
N ILE A 259 -10.45 13.60 4.78
CA ILE A 259 -10.81 12.97 6.06
C ILE A 259 -12.32 12.96 6.25
N LEU A 260 -13.00 14.09 6.01
CA LEU A 260 -14.45 14.19 6.19
C LEU A 260 -15.21 13.21 5.28
N VAL A 261 -14.85 13.15 4.00
CA VAL A 261 -15.47 12.24 3.04
C VAL A 261 -15.19 10.77 3.41
N ILE A 262 -13.95 10.44 3.79
CA ILE A 262 -13.60 9.10 4.26
C ILE A 262 -14.40 8.74 5.52
N CYS A 263 -14.44 9.60 6.51
CA CYS A 263 -15.22 9.38 7.73
C CYS A 263 -16.71 9.20 7.42
N ALA A 264 -17.27 10.01 6.52
CA ALA A 264 -18.68 9.90 6.14
C ALA A 264 -18.99 8.56 5.46
N ILE A 265 -18.19 8.16 4.46
CA ILE A 265 -18.43 6.95 3.69
C ILE A 265 -18.08 5.69 4.50
N PHE A 266 -16.89 5.62 5.12
CA PHE A 266 -16.46 4.44 5.88
C PHE A 266 -17.24 4.24 7.18
N SER A 267 -17.82 5.30 7.77
CA SER A 267 -18.69 5.16 8.95
C SER A 267 -19.99 4.40 8.67
N THR A 268 -20.35 4.17 7.42
CA THR A 268 -21.47 3.29 7.05
C THR A 268 -21.14 1.82 7.33
N ASP A 269 -19.86 1.46 7.35
CA ASP A 269 -19.38 0.10 7.64
C ASP A 269 -19.41 -0.20 9.14
N SER A 270 -19.93 -1.38 9.50
CA SER A 270 -20.02 -1.83 10.89
C SER A 270 -18.66 -2.10 11.52
N ASP A 271 -17.70 -2.62 10.73
CA ASP A 271 -16.36 -2.95 11.22
C ASP A 271 -15.53 -1.70 11.49
N PHE A 272 -15.71 -0.65 10.67
CA PHE A 272 -15.10 0.66 10.91
C PHE A 272 -15.60 1.24 12.26
N ARG A 273 -16.92 1.26 12.47
CA ARG A 273 -17.49 1.76 13.73
C ARG A 273 -17.06 0.93 14.95
N LEU A 274 -17.02 -0.39 14.82
CA LEU A 274 -16.59 -1.28 15.91
C LEU A 274 -15.14 -1.07 16.29
N PHE A 275 -14.26 -0.88 15.31
CA PHE A 275 -12.85 -0.60 15.57
C PHE A 275 -12.67 0.69 16.38
N PHE A 276 -13.30 1.78 15.96
CA PHE A 276 -13.21 3.05 16.71
C PHE A 276 -13.85 3.00 18.08
N ARG A 277 -14.98 2.28 18.25
CA ARG A 277 -15.59 2.07 19.59
C ARG A 277 -14.63 1.34 20.52
N LYS A 278 -13.94 0.31 20.04
CA LYS A 278 -12.93 -0.41 20.85
C LYS A 278 -11.80 0.52 21.29
N ILE A 279 -11.30 1.38 20.40
CA ILE A 279 -10.24 2.35 20.73
C ILE A 279 -10.74 3.35 21.79
N ILE A 280 -11.90 3.97 21.57
CA ILE A 280 -12.47 4.95 22.51
C ILE A 280 -12.67 4.28 23.90
N TYR A 281 -13.20 3.08 23.94
CA TYR A 281 -13.39 2.35 25.20
C TYR A 281 -12.07 2.13 25.96
N VAL A 282 -10.98 1.78 25.26
CA VAL A 282 -9.67 1.59 25.87
C VAL A 282 -9.08 2.90 26.40
N ILE A 283 -9.28 4.01 25.69
CA ILE A 283 -8.81 5.35 26.11
C ILE A 283 -9.58 5.85 27.33
N MET A 284 -10.91 5.65 27.33
CA MET A 284 -11.77 6.11 28.45
C MET A 284 -11.63 5.30 29.74
N LYS A 285 -11.04 4.08 29.65
CA LYS A 285 -10.85 3.20 30.82
C LYS A 285 -9.50 3.44 31.53
N LYS A 286 -8.64 4.29 30.97
CA LYS A 286 -7.40 4.77 31.61
C LYS A 286 -7.63 6.07 32.34
#